data_20f63b22b069b2672f169d3a0471d355
#
_entry.id   20f63b22b069b2672f169d3a0471d355
#
_cell.length_a   1.000
_cell.length_b   1.000
_cell.length_c   1.000
_cell.angle_alpha   90.00
_cell.angle_beta   90.00
_cell.angle_gamma   90.00
#
_symmetry.space_group_name_H-M   'P 1'
#
loop_
_entity.id
_entity.type
_entity.pdbx_description
1 polymer ?
#
loop_
_entity_poly.entity_id
_entity_poly.type
_entity_poly.pdbx_seq_one_letter_code
_entity_poly.pdbx_strand_id
1 'polypeptide(L)'
;MNSDSNSITLLRSMVLLERTPGDTTIGALVLSSTSTTPRSSGTVLQLGPGVDSSTIKVGDLAIIDTTRATTLTINDSEYLCVDYSAIIGIVTPTGTIIPLRDRVLLDRTPADDCMGSLLLSESTAPEKSTGIILALGTPIPGLAVGDSVVFDKYGGTTLEHEGTTLVVVNSTTIIARINS
;
A
#
# COMPACT_ATOMS: atom_id res chain seq x y z
N MET A 1 31.30 11.02 -15.99
CA MET A 1 31.61 9.97 -15.01
C MET A 1 30.70 8.79 -15.34
N ASN A 2 31.31 7.76 -15.85
CA ASN A 2 30.59 6.62 -16.40
C ASN A 2 30.12 5.76 -15.25
N SER A 3 28.84 5.80 -14.98
CA SER A 3 28.17 4.72 -14.28
C SER A 3 28.11 3.57 -15.27
N ASP A 4 28.99 2.59 -15.10
CA ASP A 4 28.86 1.30 -15.75
C ASP A 4 27.56 0.67 -15.23
N SER A 5 26.48 1.13 -15.82
CA SER A 5 25.18 0.53 -15.69
C SER A 5 25.29 -0.83 -16.34
N ASN A 6 25.47 -1.86 -15.54
CA ASN A 6 25.15 -3.19 -15.97
C ASN A 6 23.66 -3.11 -16.36
N SER A 7 23.43 -2.95 -17.65
CA SER A 7 22.17 -2.44 -18.20
C SER A 7 21.12 -3.55 -18.08
N ILE A 8 20.40 -3.52 -16.97
CA ILE A 8 19.21 -4.34 -16.83
C ILE A 8 18.12 -3.70 -17.67
N THR A 9 17.55 -4.46 -18.57
CA THR A 9 16.35 -4.08 -19.28
C THR A 9 15.16 -4.79 -18.66
N LEU A 10 14.32 -4.06 -18.00
CA LEU A 10 13.06 -4.59 -17.45
C LEU A 10 12.08 -4.89 -18.57
N LEU A 11 11.36 -6.00 -18.43
CA LEU A 11 10.32 -6.42 -19.35
C LEU A 11 8.94 -6.29 -18.72
N ARG A 12 7.93 -6.10 -19.54
CA ARG A 12 6.53 -6.05 -19.11
C ARG A 12 6.29 -4.97 -18.05
N SER A 13 5.53 -5.30 -17.02
CA SER A 13 5.17 -4.43 -15.88
C SER A 13 6.11 -4.57 -14.68
N MET A 14 7.37 -4.94 -14.93
CA MET A 14 8.35 -5.08 -13.85
C MET A 14 8.87 -3.72 -13.38
N VAL A 15 9.15 -3.61 -12.10
CA VAL A 15 9.72 -2.42 -11.45
C VAL A 15 10.95 -2.84 -10.68
N LEU A 16 12.05 -2.14 -10.87
CA LEU A 16 13.28 -2.30 -10.10
C LEU A 16 13.33 -1.28 -8.98
N LEU A 17 13.59 -1.77 -7.78
CA LEU A 17 13.63 -0.96 -6.58
C LEU A 17 14.97 -1.17 -5.87
N GLU A 18 15.54 -0.11 -5.35
CA GLU A 18 16.60 -0.18 -4.37
C GLU A 18 15.97 -0.35 -2.99
N ARG A 19 16.35 -1.42 -2.31
CA ARG A 19 15.87 -1.69 -0.95
C ARG A 19 16.40 -0.61 -0.01
N THR A 20 15.51 0.06 0.70
CA THR A 20 15.91 0.97 1.77
C THR A 20 16.47 0.15 2.93
N PRO A 21 17.75 0.34 3.32
CA PRO A 21 18.33 -0.45 4.40
C PRO A 21 17.59 -0.20 5.72
N GLY A 22 17.10 -1.24 6.32
CA GLY A 22 17.08 -1.49 7.74
C GLY A 22 16.07 -0.78 8.64
N ASP A 23 15.41 0.30 8.27
CA ASP A 23 14.40 0.89 9.14
C ASP A 23 13.01 0.87 8.49
N THR A 24 12.11 0.22 9.18
CA THR A 24 10.67 0.20 8.88
C THR A 24 10.02 1.58 8.99
N THR A 25 10.81 2.62 9.24
CA THR A 25 10.35 3.99 9.42
C THR A 25 10.72 4.85 8.23
N ILE A 26 9.74 5.40 7.53
CA ILE A 26 9.91 6.33 6.42
C ILE A 26 9.31 7.67 6.86
N GLY A 27 10.16 8.58 7.32
CA GLY A 27 9.68 9.81 7.96
C GLY A 27 8.83 9.47 9.19
N ALA A 28 7.56 9.85 9.21
CA ALA A 28 6.60 9.51 10.26
C ALA A 28 5.86 8.18 10.04
N LEU A 29 6.14 7.47 8.94
CA LEU A 29 5.48 6.20 8.60
C LEU A 29 6.25 5.02 9.17
N VAL A 30 5.59 4.23 10.01
CA VAL A 30 6.08 2.96 10.53
C VAL A 30 5.34 1.83 9.84
N LEU A 31 6.08 0.92 9.18
CA LEU A 31 5.49 -0.28 8.62
C LEU A 31 5.30 -1.31 9.75
N SER A 32 4.05 -1.53 10.14
CA SER A 32 3.72 -2.45 11.23
C SER A 32 4.14 -3.89 10.90
N SER A 33 4.90 -4.52 11.79
CA SER A 33 5.31 -5.92 11.69
C SER A 33 4.19 -6.92 12.01
N THR A 34 3.06 -6.44 12.50
CA THR A 34 1.91 -7.29 12.91
C THR A 34 1.05 -7.78 11.75
N SER A 35 1.35 -7.34 10.53
CA SER A 35 0.63 -7.82 9.35
C SER A 35 1.12 -9.19 8.89
N THR A 36 0.19 -10.02 8.47
CA THR A 36 0.45 -11.36 7.91
C THR A 36 1.24 -11.34 6.60
N THR A 37 1.35 -10.20 5.94
CA THR A 37 2.08 -10.06 4.68
C THR A 37 3.41 -9.32 4.92
N PRO A 38 4.56 -9.96 4.66
CA PRO A 38 5.85 -9.29 4.77
C PRO A 38 5.93 -8.12 3.79
N ARG A 39 6.39 -6.97 4.26
CA ARG A 39 6.44 -5.74 3.50
C ARG A 39 7.82 -5.14 3.52
N SER A 40 8.09 -4.38 2.49
CA SER A 40 9.29 -3.58 2.39
C SER A 40 8.97 -2.29 1.65
N SER A 41 9.81 -1.33 1.80
CA SER A 41 9.83 -0.13 0.99
C SER A 41 11.10 -0.09 0.17
N GLY A 42 11.03 0.58 -0.96
CA GLY A 42 12.17 0.77 -1.81
C GLY A 42 11.98 1.97 -2.74
N THR A 43 13.10 2.58 -3.10
CA THR A 43 13.12 3.64 -4.09
C THR A 43 13.07 3.07 -5.49
N VAL A 44 12.17 3.54 -6.32
CA VAL A 44 12.03 3.12 -7.72
C VAL A 44 13.24 3.58 -8.52
N LEU A 45 13.98 2.64 -9.09
CA LEU A 45 15.15 2.91 -9.94
C LEU A 45 14.81 2.83 -11.42
N GLN A 46 13.97 1.87 -11.81
CA GLN A 46 13.62 1.66 -13.20
C GLN A 46 12.21 1.09 -13.33
N LEU A 47 11.53 1.48 -14.41
CA LEU A 47 10.20 1.02 -14.76
C LEU A 47 10.27 0.23 -16.07
N GLY A 48 9.58 -0.88 -16.14
CA GLY A 48 9.36 -1.62 -17.37
C GLY A 48 8.34 -0.94 -18.29
N PRO A 49 8.30 -1.30 -19.57
CA PRO A 49 7.48 -0.63 -20.58
C PRO A 49 5.97 -0.80 -20.36
N GLY A 50 5.55 -1.76 -19.55
CA GLY A 50 4.13 -1.97 -19.22
C GLY A 50 3.65 -1.24 -17.96
N VAL A 51 4.50 -0.42 -17.34
CA VAL A 51 4.14 0.36 -16.15
C VAL A 51 3.66 1.74 -16.57
N ASP A 52 2.55 2.17 -15.98
CA ASP A 52 2.02 3.51 -16.21
C ASP A 52 2.85 4.55 -15.44
N SER A 53 3.73 5.25 -16.18
CA SER A 53 4.59 6.30 -15.64
C SER A 53 3.85 7.56 -15.21
N SER A 54 2.55 7.65 -15.43
CA SER A 54 1.73 8.74 -14.88
C SER A 54 1.44 8.56 -13.40
N THR A 55 1.44 7.32 -12.91
CA THR A 55 1.09 6.97 -11.53
C THR A 55 2.29 6.69 -10.65
N ILE A 56 3.40 6.23 -11.22
CA ILE A 56 4.65 5.95 -10.50
C ILE A 56 5.85 6.40 -11.33
N LYS A 57 6.84 6.98 -10.69
CA LYS A 57 8.04 7.52 -11.34
C LYS A 57 9.32 6.98 -10.71
N VAL A 58 10.40 7.05 -11.48
CA VAL A 58 11.74 6.82 -10.94
C VAL A 58 12.05 7.85 -9.85
N GLY A 59 12.53 7.37 -8.72
CA GLY A 59 12.78 8.17 -7.52
C GLY A 59 11.65 8.16 -6.50
N ASP A 60 10.47 7.65 -6.86
CA ASP A 60 9.37 7.49 -5.90
C ASP A 60 9.70 6.40 -4.85
N LEU A 61 9.27 6.65 -3.62
CA LEU A 61 9.34 5.66 -2.57
C LEU A 61 8.09 4.79 -2.59
N ALA A 62 8.25 3.52 -2.90
CA ALA A 62 7.15 2.57 -3.03
C ALA A 62 7.05 1.63 -1.83
N ILE A 63 5.82 1.34 -1.42
CA ILE A 63 5.49 0.27 -0.47
C ILE A 63 5.15 -0.97 -1.30
N ILE A 64 5.81 -2.08 -1.03
CA ILE A 64 5.67 -3.31 -1.80
C ILE A 64 5.29 -4.49 -0.93
N ASP A 65 4.62 -5.44 -1.56
CA ASP A 65 4.40 -6.79 -1.03
C ASP A 65 5.62 -7.65 -1.38
N THR A 66 6.42 -7.97 -0.37
CA THR A 66 7.67 -8.74 -0.58
C THR A 66 7.44 -10.21 -0.90
N THR A 67 6.25 -10.75 -0.69
CA THR A 67 5.94 -12.14 -1.07
C THR A 67 6.02 -12.33 -2.58
N ARG A 68 5.93 -11.25 -3.34
CA ARG A 68 5.97 -11.22 -4.82
C ARG A 68 7.24 -10.57 -5.37
N ALA A 69 8.20 -10.29 -4.52
CA ALA A 69 9.45 -9.67 -4.89
C ALA A 69 10.51 -10.73 -5.22
N THR A 70 11.28 -10.47 -6.26
CA THR A 70 12.50 -11.24 -6.58
C THR A 70 13.70 -10.39 -6.24
N THR A 71 14.59 -10.90 -5.39
CA THR A 71 15.84 -10.21 -5.08
C THR A 71 16.83 -10.46 -6.20
N LEU A 72 17.43 -9.40 -6.71
CA LEU A 72 18.52 -9.45 -7.70
C LEU A 72 19.78 -8.86 -7.07
N THR A 73 20.89 -9.59 -7.16
CA THR A 73 22.19 -9.10 -6.73
C THR A 73 23.00 -8.67 -7.93
N ILE A 74 23.39 -7.41 -7.96
CA ILE A 74 24.13 -6.80 -9.07
C ILE A 74 25.29 -6.00 -8.47
N ASN A 75 26.53 -6.34 -8.84
CA ASN A 75 27.72 -5.68 -8.31
C ASN A 75 27.73 -5.61 -6.78
N ASP A 76 27.43 -6.72 -6.10
CA ASP A 76 27.34 -6.85 -4.65
C ASP A 76 26.24 -5.98 -3.97
N SER A 77 25.38 -5.38 -4.74
CA SER A 77 24.21 -4.64 -4.24
C SER A 77 22.92 -5.42 -4.48
N GLU A 78 22.04 -5.41 -3.48
CA GLU A 78 20.75 -6.09 -3.55
C GLU A 78 19.67 -5.13 -4.04
N TYR A 79 18.93 -5.57 -5.04
CA TYR A 79 17.80 -4.88 -5.61
C TYR A 79 16.55 -5.76 -5.53
N LEU A 80 15.39 -5.14 -5.46
CA LEU A 80 14.11 -5.83 -5.53
C LEU A 80 13.50 -5.62 -6.90
N CYS A 81 13.17 -6.70 -7.57
CA CYS A 81 12.42 -6.68 -8.81
C CYS A 81 11.00 -7.20 -8.54
N VAL A 82 10.00 -6.38 -8.77
CA VAL A 82 8.60 -6.69 -8.49
C VAL A 82 7.72 -6.43 -9.70
N ASP A 83 6.63 -7.17 -9.81
CA ASP A 83 5.57 -6.79 -10.74
C ASP A 83 4.85 -5.54 -10.21
N TYR A 84 4.44 -4.64 -11.09
CA TYR A 84 3.72 -3.42 -10.71
C TYR A 84 2.48 -3.69 -9.85
N SER A 85 1.86 -4.87 -9.99
CA SER A 85 0.73 -5.28 -9.16
C SER A 85 1.08 -5.52 -7.70
N ALA A 86 2.35 -5.78 -7.39
CA ALA A 86 2.84 -5.95 -6.02
C ALA A 86 3.11 -4.63 -5.30
N ILE A 87 3.12 -3.51 -6.02
CA ILE A 87 3.26 -2.17 -5.42
C ILE A 87 1.92 -1.78 -4.81
N ILE A 88 1.93 -1.52 -3.51
CA ILE A 88 0.75 -1.20 -2.71
C ILE A 88 0.38 0.27 -2.88
N GLY A 89 1.37 1.13 -2.81
CA GLY A 89 1.24 2.56 -2.92
C GLY A 89 2.58 3.24 -2.97
N ILE A 90 2.58 4.54 -3.18
CA ILE A 90 3.77 5.39 -3.11
C ILE A 90 3.66 6.32 -1.90
N VAL A 91 4.81 6.67 -1.34
CA VAL A 91 4.91 7.62 -0.23
C VAL A 91 5.48 8.91 -0.76
N THR A 92 4.76 10.00 -0.57
CA THR A 92 5.25 11.34 -0.92
C THR A 92 6.34 11.78 0.05
N PRO A 93 7.16 12.79 -0.31
CA PRO A 93 8.15 13.36 0.61
C PRO A 93 7.54 13.91 1.91
N THR A 94 6.26 14.25 1.90
CA THR A 94 5.51 14.69 3.08
C THR A 94 4.99 13.53 3.95
N GLY A 95 5.27 12.27 3.56
CA GLY A 95 4.81 11.08 4.27
C GLY A 95 3.39 10.61 3.88
N THR A 96 2.70 11.31 3.00
CA THR A 96 1.36 10.92 2.56
C THR A 96 1.41 9.68 1.68
N ILE A 97 0.54 8.72 1.95
CA ILE A 97 0.43 7.50 1.16
C ILE A 97 -0.59 7.71 0.05
N ILE A 98 -0.18 7.46 -1.18
CA ILE A 98 -1.07 7.43 -2.35
C ILE A 98 -1.23 5.97 -2.76
N PRO A 99 -2.41 5.37 -2.55
CA PRO A 99 -2.67 4.01 -3.01
C PRO A 99 -2.64 3.96 -4.55
N LEU A 100 -2.28 2.84 -5.11
CA LEU A 100 -2.22 2.67 -6.56
C LEU A 100 -3.30 1.72 -7.05
N ARG A 101 -3.79 1.96 -8.26
CA ARG A 101 -4.76 1.12 -8.96
C ARG A 101 -6.11 1.05 -8.21
N ASP A 102 -6.66 -0.13 -8.07
CA ASP A 102 -7.93 -0.43 -7.39
C ASP A 102 -7.82 -0.54 -5.87
N ARG A 103 -6.79 0.10 -5.29
CA ARG A 103 -6.58 0.12 -3.85
C ARG A 103 -7.18 1.36 -3.20
N VAL A 104 -7.56 1.19 -1.94
CA VAL A 104 -8.19 2.21 -1.12
C VAL A 104 -7.42 2.34 0.18
N LEU A 105 -7.05 3.55 0.52
CA LEU A 105 -6.46 3.89 1.82
C LEU A 105 -7.58 4.24 2.79
N LEU A 106 -7.61 3.54 3.91
CA LEU A 106 -8.59 3.72 4.97
C LEU A 106 -7.89 4.16 6.26
N ASP A 107 -8.51 5.08 6.97
CA ASP A 107 -8.25 5.30 8.39
C ASP A 107 -9.07 4.26 9.17
N ARG A 108 -8.37 3.37 9.84
CA ARG A 108 -8.98 2.42 10.74
C ARG A 108 -9.21 3.10 12.09
N THR A 109 -10.28 3.84 12.20
CA THR A 109 -10.73 4.31 13.50
C THR A 109 -11.07 3.07 14.34
N PRO A 110 -10.52 2.91 15.57
CA PRO A 110 -11.05 1.93 16.48
C PRO A 110 -12.56 2.17 16.53
N ALA A 111 -13.34 1.13 16.38
CA ALA A 111 -14.78 1.23 16.51
C ALA A 111 -15.09 1.75 17.93
N ASP A 112 -15.06 3.05 18.10
CA ASP A 112 -15.79 3.68 19.16
C ASP A 112 -17.26 3.41 18.87
N ASP A 113 -17.93 2.84 19.83
CA ASP A 113 -19.28 2.31 19.88
C ASP A 113 -20.39 3.32 19.48
N CYS A 114 -20.07 4.37 18.75
CA CYS A 114 -20.91 5.53 18.52
C CYS A 114 -21.13 5.86 17.05
N MET A 115 -21.34 4.87 16.20
CA MET A 115 -22.08 5.12 14.97
C MET A 115 -23.44 4.46 15.05
N GLY A 116 -24.35 5.25 15.60
CA GLY A 116 -25.78 5.10 15.64
C GLY A 116 -26.32 3.69 15.37
N SER A 117 -26.84 3.05 16.38
CA SER A 117 -27.84 1.96 16.31
C SER A 117 -27.52 0.69 15.51
N LEU A 118 -26.35 0.55 14.87
CA LEU A 118 -25.92 -0.70 14.30
C LEU A 118 -25.04 -1.44 15.31
N LEU A 119 -25.69 -2.10 16.28
CA LEU A 119 -25.07 -3.11 17.12
C LEU A 119 -24.71 -4.28 16.22
N LEU A 120 -23.45 -4.32 15.77
CA LEU A 120 -22.86 -5.55 15.24
C LEU A 120 -22.84 -6.52 16.43
N SER A 121 -23.74 -7.49 16.41
CA SER A 121 -23.84 -8.55 17.41
C SER A 121 -22.45 -9.12 17.66
N GLU A 122 -21.93 -9.06 18.87
CA GLU A 122 -20.60 -9.51 19.30
C GLU A 122 -20.34 -11.01 19.05
N SER A 123 -21.28 -11.75 18.52
CA SER A 123 -21.19 -13.20 18.57
C SER A 123 -20.74 -13.89 17.29
N THR A 124 -20.58 -13.20 16.13
CA THR A 124 -20.33 -13.97 14.89
C THR A 124 -19.46 -13.31 13.81
N ALA A 125 -18.83 -12.15 14.02
CA ALA A 125 -18.01 -11.55 12.98
C ALA A 125 -16.71 -10.90 13.47
N PRO A 126 -15.72 -11.69 13.93
CA PRO A 126 -14.39 -11.14 14.23
C PRO A 126 -13.63 -10.67 12.99
N GLU A 127 -14.19 -10.82 11.81
CA GLU A 127 -13.50 -10.66 10.51
C GLU A 127 -13.80 -9.34 9.80
N LYS A 128 -14.75 -8.53 10.28
CA LYS A 128 -15.13 -7.27 9.64
C LYS A 128 -14.58 -6.07 10.42
N SER A 129 -14.16 -5.07 9.70
CA SER A 129 -13.67 -3.81 10.25
C SER A 129 -14.32 -2.64 9.54
N THR A 130 -14.43 -1.51 10.22
CA THR A 130 -14.90 -0.24 9.67
C THR A 130 -13.74 0.73 9.49
N GLY A 131 -13.86 1.62 8.54
CA GLY A 131 -12.87 2.66 8.31
C GLY A 131 -13.42 3.79 7.44
N ILE A 132 -12.73 4.91 7.46
CA ILE A 132 -13.03 6.07 6.63
C ILE A 132 -12.08 6.12 5.46
N ILE A 133 -12.59 6.32 4.26
CA ILE A 133 -11.77 6.42 3.04
C ILE A 133 -10.96 7.72 3.07
N LEU A 134 -9.64 7.61 3.07
CA LEU A 134 -8.73 8.75 2.98
C LEU A 134 -8.28 9.02 1.55
N ALA A 135 -8.06 7.97 0.76
CA ALA A 135 -7.63 8.09 -0.63
C ALA A 135 -8.07 6.89 -1.46
N LEU A 136 -8.26 7.11 -2.74
CA LEU A 136 -8.57 6.10 -3.76
C LEU A 136 -7.44 6.09 -4.79
N GLY A 137 -6.95 4.93 -5.16
CA GLY A 137 -5.93 4.78 -6.22
C GLY A 137 -6.50 5.10 -7.59
N THR A 138 -7.71 4.62 -7.87
CA THR A 138 -8.53 4.99 -9.04
C THR A 138 -9.94 5.31 -8.59
N PRO A 139 -10.69 6.12 -9.34
CA PRO A 139 -12.10 6.37 -9.05
C PRO A 139 -12.90 5.07 -9.06
N ILE A 140 -13.59 4.80 -7.96
CA ILE A 140 -14.41 3.60 -7.80
C ILE A 140 -15.88 4.04 -7.74
N PRO A 141 -16.75 3.54 -8.63
CA PRO A 141 -18.16 3.91 -8.62
C PRO A 141 -18.80 3.62 -7.26
N GLY A 142 -19.48 4.60 -6.69
CA GLY A 142 -20.18 4.46 -5.41
C GLY A 142 -19.33 4.64 -4.15
N LEU A 143 -18.03 4.92 -4.29
CA LEU A 143 -17.14 5.25 -3.18
C LEU A 143 -16.49 6.62 -3.36
N ALA A 144 -16.40 7.38 -2.29
CA ALA A 144 -15.75 8.68 -2.26
C ALA A 144 -14.86 8.82 -1.02
N VAL A 145 -13.89 9.73 -1.10
CA VAL A 145 -13.09 10.12 0.06
C VAL A 145 -14.01 10.71 1.14
N GLY A 146 -13.87 10.25 2.37
CA GLY A 146 -14.71 10.60 3.51
C GLY A 146 -15.85 9.61 3.77
N ASP A 147 -16.12 8.68 2.87
CA ASP A 147 -17.12 7.64 3.11
C ASP A 147 -16.68 6.68 4.22
N SER A 148 -17.63 6.30 5.08
CA SER A 148 -17.45 5.21 6.03
C SER A 148 -17.79 3.89 5.36
N VAL A 149 -16.89 2.91 5.47
CA VAL A 149 -17.03 1.61 4.82
C VAL A 149 -16.78 0.45 5.77
N VAL A 150 -17.40 -0.67 5.45
CA VAL A 150 -17.13 -1.97 6.08
C VAL A 150 -16.27 -2.79 5.12
N PHE A 151 -15.19 -3.34 5.63
CA PHE A 151 -14.25 -4.14 4.83
C PHE A 151 -13.83 -5.40 5.58
N ASP A 152 -13.29 -6.36 4.85
CA ASP A 152 -12.72 -7.59 5.43
C ASP A 152 -11.41 -7.26 6.18
N LYS A 153 -11.38 -7.60 7.47
CA LYS A 153 -10.23 -7.34 8.36
C LYS A 153 -8.91 -7.93 7.82
N TYR A 154 -8.98 -9.06 7.15
CA TYR A 154 -7.81 -9.76 6.64
C TYR A 154 -7.43 -9.35 5.21
N GLY A 155 -8.29 -8.59 4.54
CA GLY A 155 -8.10 -8.19 3.14
C GLY A 155 -7.18 -7.01 2.91
N GLY A 156 -6.56 -6.46 3.95
CA GLY A 156 -5.82 -5.20 3.88
C GLY A 156 -4.40 -5.26 4.40
N THR A 157 -3.68 -4.20 4.07
CA THR A 157 -2.31 -3.92 4.49
C THR A 157 -2.35 -2.85 5.56
N THR A 158 -2.04 -3.19 6.80
CA THR A 158 -1.99 -2.24 7.91
C THR A 158 -0.67 -1.48 7.92
N LEU A 159 -0.74 -0.17 8.05
CA LEU A 159 0.37 0.77 8.13
C LEU A 159 0.14 1.67 9.34
N GLU A 160 1.21 2.05 10.03
CA GLU A 160 1.14 3.04 11.11
C GLU A 160 1.77 4.35 10.62
N HIS A 161 1.03 5.43 10.72
CA HIS A 161 1.47 6.75 10.33
C HIS A 161 1.07 7.76 11.42
N GLU A 162 2.07 8.42 12.02
CA GLU A 162 1.88 9.41 13.09
C GLU A 162 0.95 8.94 14.24
N GLY A 163 1.07 7.65 14.63
CA GLY A 163 0.24 7.07 15.67
C GLY A 163 -1.18 6.69 15.24
N THR A 164 -1.50 6.88 13.96
CA THR A 164 -2.77 6.47 13.37
C THR A 164 -2.59 5.16 12.60
N THR A 165 -3.50 4.23 12.81
CA THR A 165 -3.50 2.96 12.07
C THR A 165 -4.23 3.14 10.73
N LEU A 166 -3.45 3.13 9.65
CA LEU A 166 -3.97 3.16 8.29
C LEU A 166 -4.04 1.75 7.71
N VAL A 167 -4.98 1.51 6.83
CA VAL A 167 -5.11 0.23 6.12
C VAL A 167 -5.26 0.49 4.63
N VAL A 168 -4.45 -0.18 3.82
CA VAL A 168 -4.64 -0.20 2.37
C VAL A 168 -5.32 -1.50 2.00
N VAL A 169 -6.49 -1.42 1.43
CA VAL A 169 -7.29 -2.57 1.00
C VAL A 169 -7.45 -2.58 -0.52
N ASN A 170 -7.76 -3.73 -1.07
CA ASN A 170 -8.27 -3.81 -2.43
C ASN A 170 -9.74 -3.40 -2.43
N SER A 171 -10.21 -2.70 -3.45
CA SER A 171 -11.61 -2.27 -3.57
C SER A 171 -12.60 -3.44 -3.46
N THR A 172 -12.20 -4.62 -3.91
CA THR A 172 -13.01 -5.85 -3.85
C THR A 172 -13.25 -6.38 -2.43
N THR A 173 -12.44 -5.95 -1.46
CA THR A 173 -12.60 -6.34 -0.04
C THR A 173 -13.54 -5.41 0.73
N ILE A 174 -13.94 -4.29 0.12
CA ILE A 174 -14.96 -3.41 0.68
C ILE A 174 -16.33 -4.04 0.47
N ILE A 175 -17.01 -4.31 1.58
CA ILE A 175 -18.28 -5.06 1.60
C ILE A 175 -19.46 -4.11 1.46
N ALA A 176 -19.42 -2.97 2.15
CA ALA A 176 -20.53 -2.03 2.19
C ALA A 176 -20.04 -0.61 2.51
N ARG A 177 -20.79 0.37 2.03
CA ARG A 177 -20.71 1.76 2.46
C ARG A 177 -21.79 2.03 3.52
N ILE A 178 -21.40 2.71 4.59
CA ILE A 178 -22.32 3.17 5.63
C ILE A 178 -22.81 4.55 5.20
N ASN A 179 -24.11 4.69 4.97
CA ASN A 179 -24.72 5.98 4.71
C ASN A 179 -25.15 6.57 6.06
N SER A 180 -24.67 7.76 6.37
CA SER A 180 -25.12 8.55 7.53
C SER A 180 -26.38 9.30 7.18
#